data_6f533740e81742921a9fe0fbfa5ca039
#
_entry.id   6f533740e81742921a9fe0fbfa5ca039
#
_cell.length_a   1.000
_cell.length_b   1.000
_cell.length_c   1.000
_cell.angle_alpha   90.00
_cell.angle_beta   90.00
_cell.angle_gamma   90.00
#
_symmetry.space_group_name_H-M   'P 1'
#
loop_
_entity.id
_entity.type
_entity.pdbx_description
1 polymer ?
#
loop_
_entity_poly.entity_id
_entity_poly.type
_entity_poly.pdbx_seq_one_letter_code
_entity_poly.pdbx_strand_id
1 'polypeptide(L)'
;MAEVCAGTVAEVIQSVVNGADGCVFCFGHAKLGKSYTMIGKDDAMQSLGIIPCAISWLFKLINERKEKTGARFSVRISAVEVWGKEENLRDLLSEVATGSLQDGQSPGVYLCEDPICGMQLQNQSELRAPTAEKAAFFLDAAIASRRSSQQDCHEEDHKNSHMLFTLHIYQYRMEKSGKGGMSGGRSRLHLIDLGSCVKPLSKNREGGSGLCLSLSALGNVILALVNGSKHIPYK
;
A
#
# COMPACT_ATOMS: atom_id res chain seq x y z
N MET A 1 -14.82 -14.07 0.39
CA MET A 1 -13.81 -13.05 0.69
C MET A 1 -13.50 -12.89 2.18
N ALA A 2 -14.49 -12.80 3.07
CA ALA A 2 -14.26 -12.69 4.52
C ALA A 2 -13.38 -13.82 5.08
N GLU A 3 -13.57 -15.06 4.64
CA GLU A 3 -12.76 -16.22 5.05
C GLU A 3 -11.31 -16.12 4.56
N VAL A 4 -11.07 -15.62 3.34
CA VAL A 4 -9.71 -15.40 2.82
C VAL A 4 -9.01 -14.30 3.62
N CYS A 5 -9.71 -13.20 3.94
CA CYS A 5 -9.17 -12.16 4.81
C CYS A 5 -8.86 -12.69 6.22
N ALA A 6 -9.77 -13.48 6.81
CA ALA A 6 -9.57 -14.05 8.14
C ALA A 6 -8.38 -15.00 8.19
N GLY A 7 -8.18 -15.84 7.16
CA GLY A 7 -7.10 -16.83 7.13
C GLY A 7 -5.72 -16.27 6.77
N THR A 8 -5.65 -15.16 6.03
CA THR A 8 -4.36 -14.70 5.48
C THR A 8 -3.88 -13.36 6.05
N VAL A 9 -4.80 -12.46 6.37
CA VAL A 9 -4.47 -11.08 6.72
C VAL A 9 -4.53 -10.82 8.23
N ALA A 10 -5.25 -11.65 8.98
CA ALA A 10 -5.44 -11.47 10.42
C ALA A 10 -4.13 -11.39 11.20
N GLU A 11 -3.21 -12.32 10.96
CA GLU A 11 -1.91 -12.36 11.65
C GLU A 11 -1.04 -11.16 11.29
N VAL A 12 -1.05 -10.73 10.02
CA VAL A 12 -0.32 -9.57 9.55
C VAL A 12 -0.84 -8.31 10.25
N ILE A 13 -2.17 -8.12 10.30
CA ILE A 13 -2.77 -6.94 10.96
C ILE A 13 -2.47 -6.96 12.47
N GLN A 14 -2.55 -8.14 13.12
CA GLN A 14 -2.19 -8.28 14.52
C GLN A 14 -0.74 -7.88 14.79
N SER A 15 0.20 -8.30 13.93
CA SER A 15 1.60 -7.93 14.00
C SER A 15 1.81 -6.43 13.84
N VAL A 16 1.08 -5.81 12.91
CA VAL A 16 1.14 -4.35 12.67
C VAL A 16 0.64 -3.55 13.88
N VAL A 17 -0.46 -3.97 14.51
CA VAL A 17 -0.95 -3.35 15.75
C VAL A 17 0.03 -3.54 16.91
N ASN A 18 0.85 -4.58 16.88
CA ASN A 18 1.92 -4.83 17.84
C ASN A 18 3.22 -4.05 17.55
N GLY A 19 3.29 -3.33 16.43
CA GLY A 19 4.41 -2.46 16.09
C GLY A 19 5.36 -2.99 15.00
N ALA A 20 5.06 -4.14 14.37
CA ALA A 20 5.82 -4.64 13.23
C ALA A 20 5.26 -4.09 11.92
N ASP A 21 6.10 -3.93 10.89
CA ASP A 21 5.64 -3.64 9.54
C ASP A 21 5.04 -4.89 8.89
N GLY A 22 3.99 -4.72 8.09
CA GLY A 22 3.33 -5.79 7.35
C GLY A 22 3.15 -5.44 5.88
N CYS A 23 3.15 -6.46 5.01
CA CYS A 23 2.92 -6.29 3.58
C CYS A 23 2.04 -7.43 3.05
N VAL A 24 1.00 -7.07 2.32
CA VAL A 24 0.10 -8.01 1.63
C VAL A 24 -0.07 -7.59 0.18
N PHE A 25 0.09 -8.54 -0.74
CA PHE A 25 -0.10 -8.30 -2.17
C PHE A 25 -0.58 -9.56 -2.90
N CYS A 26 -1.23 -9.36 -4.04
CA CYS A 26 -1.59 -10.42 -4.98
C CYS A 26 -0.65 -10.42 -6.17
N PHE A 27 -0.05 -11.57 -6.47
CA PHE A 27 0.86 -11.79 -7.60
C PHE A 27 0.25 -12.75 -8.62
N GLY A 28 0.45 -12.52 -9.91
CA GLY A 28 -0.02 -13.44 -10.96
C GLY A 28 -0.27 -12.77 -12.31
N HIS A 29 -0.69 -13.61 -13.27
CA HIS A 29 -1.00 -13.18 -14.65
C HIS A 29 -2.22 -12.26 -14.75
N ALA A 30 -2.38 -11.61 -15.90
CA ALA A 30 -3.56 -10.82 -16.21
C ALA A 30 -4.84 -11.65 -16.13
N LYS A 31 -5.95 -11.00 -15.82
CA LYS A 31 -7.30 -11.61 -15.78
C LYS A 31 -7.51 -12.69 -14.72
N LEU A 32 -6.57 -12.92 -13.80
CA LEU A 32 -6.75 -13.84 -12.67
C LEU A 32 -7.44 -13.22 -11.45
N GLY A 33 -7.95 -11.99 -11.57
CA GLY A 33 -8.73 -11.35 -10.51
C GLY A 33 -7.93 -10.74 -9.37
N LYS A 34 -6.66 -10.36 -9.57
CA LYS A 34 -5.82 -9.73 -8.53
C LYS A 34 -6.48 -8.48 -7.92
N SER A 35 -6.86 -7.51 -8.76
CA SER A 35 -7.53 -6.30 -8.29
C SER A 35 -8.90 -6.58 -7.68
N TYR A 36 -9.63 -7.58 -8.19
CA TYR A 36 -10.85 -8.07 -7.54
C TYR A 36 -10.57 -8.62 -6.13
N THR A 37 -9.49 -9.36 -5.96
CA THR A 37 -9.07 -9.88 -4.65
C THR A 37 -8.62 -8.77 -3.71
N MET A 38 -7.84 -7.81 -4.20
CA MET A 38 -7.29 -6.73 -3.36
C MET A 38 -8.32 -5.62 -3.07
N ILE A 39 -9.07 -5.19 -4.08
CA ILE A 39 -9.97 -4.03 -3.99
C ILE A 39 -11.44 -4.47 -3.85
N GLY A 40 -11.86 -5.47 -4.64
CA GLY A 40 -13.26 -5.91 -4.73
C GLY A 40 -14.00 -5.30 -5.93
N LYS A 41 -15.33 -5.39 -5.88
CA LYS A 41 -16.26 -4.72 -6.82
C LYS A 41 -17.15 -3.76 -6.07
N ASP A 42 -17.46 -2.64 -6.71
CA ASP A 42 -18.23 -1.53 -6.13
C ASP A 42 -19.71 -1.90 -5.79
N ASP A 43 -20.25 -3.01 -6.31
CA ASP A 43 -21.70 -3.26 -6.35
C ASP A 43 -22.29 -4.07 -5.20
N ALA A 44 -21.48 -4.61 -4.26
CA ALA A 44 -22.03 -5.35 -3.14
C ALA A 44 -21.07 -5.43 -1.94
N MET A 45 -21.60 -5.23 -0.73
CA MET A 45 -20.85 -5.42 0.53
C MET A 45 -20.23 -6.82 0.67
N GLN A 46 -20.74 -7.82 -0.05
CA GLN A 46 -20.24 -9.19 -0.06
C GLN A 46 -19.00 -9.38 -0.95
N SER A 47 -18.67 -8.41 -1.80
CA SER A 47 -17.55 -8.45 -2.75
C SER A 47 -16.39 -7.51 -2.38
N LEU A 48 -16.31 -7.09 -1.13
CA LEU A 48 -15.18 -6.30 -0.63
C LEU A 48 -13.87 -7.10 -0.72
N GLY A 49 -12.83 -6.45 -1.27
CA GLY A 49 -11.50 -7.04 -1.34
C GLY A 49 -10.74 -7.03 -0.01
N ILE A 50 -9.49 -7.48 -0.07
CA ILE A 50 -8.60 -7.54 1.09
C ILE A 50 -8.36 -6.15 1.70
N ILE A 51 -8.19 -5.10 0.88
CA ILE A 51 -7.87 -3.75 1.39
C ILE A 51 -9.02 -3.18 2.23
N PRO A 52 -10.28 -3.15 1.78
CA PRO A 52 -11.39 -2.71 2.62
C PRO A 52 -11.58 -3.54 3.88
N CYS A 53 -11.43 -4.87 3.78
CA CYS A 53 -11.53 -5.76 4.95
C CYS A 53 -10.41 -5.49 5.96
N ALA A 54 -9.18 -5.29 5.50
CA ALA A 54 -8.03 -4.98 6.34
C ALA A 54 -8.20 -3.63 7.05
N ILE A 55 -8.73 -2.62 6.39
CA ILE A 55 -9.06 -1.32 7.00
C ILE A 55 -10.04 -1.52 8.18
N SER A 56 -11.16 -2.18 7.94
CA SER A 56 -12.18 -2.42 8.98
C SER A 56 -11.61 -3.20 10.16
N TRP A 57 -10.85 -4.24 9.88
CA TRP A 57 -10.25 -5.08 10.93
C TRP A 57 -9.19 -4.35 11.73
N LEU A 58 -8.30 -3.59 11.06
CA LEU A 58 -7.27 -2.80 11.72
C LEU A 58 -7.89 -1.81 12.71
N PHE A 59 -8.89 -1.04 12.28
CA PHE A 59 -9.55 -0.07 13.15
C PHE A 59 -10.28 -0.74 14.33
N LYS A 60 -10.88 -1.92 14.12
CA LYS A 60 -11.46 -2.72 15.20
C LYS A 60 -10.40 -3.10 16.25
N LEU A 61 -9.26 -3.66 15.82
CA LEU A 61 -8.18 -4.06 16.73
C LEU A 61 -7.54 -2.85 17.44
N ILE A 62 -7.40 -1.72 16.75
CA ILE A 62 -6.93 -0.47 17.35
C ILE A 62 -7.87 -0.01 18.46
N ASN A 63 -9.18 -0.04 18.24
CA ASN A 63 -10.16 0.37 19.23
C ASN A 63 -10.15 -0.57 20.44
N GLU A 64 -10.13 -1.89 20.22
CA GLU A 64 -10.00 -2.86 21.31
C GLU A 64 -8.71 -2.64 22.13
N ARG A 65 -7.60 -2.31 21.45
CA ARG A 65 -6.35 -2.04 22.14
C ARG A 65 -6.37 -0.73 22.92
N LYS A 66 -7.00 0.32 22.40
CA LYS A 66 -7.22 1.58 23.12
C LYS A 66 -7.97 1.34 24.43
N GLU A 67 -9.05 0.56 24.37
CA GLU A 67 -9.87 0.24 25.55
C GLU A 67 -9.10 -0.57 26.58
N LYS A 68 -8.36 -1.59 26.14
CA LYS A 68 -7.62 -2.49 27.05
C LYS A 68 -6.38 -1.86 27.68
N THR A 69 -5.68 -0.98 26.95
CA THR A 69 -4.34 -0.51 27.37
C THR A 69 -4.24 0.98 27.63
N GLY A 70 -5.25 1.75 27.23
CA GLY A 70 -5.22 3.22 27.26
C GLY A 70 -4.24 3.83 26.22
N ALA A 71 -3.65 3.02 25.32
CA ALA A 71 -2.76 3.51 24.29
C ALA A 71 -3.47 4.44 23.32
N ARG A 72 -2.79 5.46 22.83
CA ARG A 72 -3.30 6.36 21.80
C ARG A 72 -2.74 5.96 20.44
N PHE A 73 -3.60 6.01 19.42
CA PHE A 73 -3.24 5.69 18.03
C PHE A 73 -3.58 6.86 17.11
N SER A 74 -2.73 7.08 16.12
CA SER A 74 -3.04 7.91 14.97
C SER A 74 -2.78 7.09 13.71
N VAL A 75 -3.76 7.05 12.80
CA VAL A 75 -3.63 6.38 11.51
C VAL A 75 -3.57 7.42 10.41
N ARG A 76 -2.61 7.26 9.50
CA ARG A 76 -2.48 8.07 8.29
C ARG A 76 -2.46 7.14 7.08
N ILE A 77 -2.96 7.65 5.96
CA ILE A 77 -3.08 6.93 4.69
C ILE A 77 -2.21 7.60 3.65
N SER A 78 -1.46 6.81 2.90
CA SER A 78 -0.83 7.21 1.65
C SER A 78 -1.15 6.22 0.55
N ALA A 79 -1.19 6.69 -0.70
CA ALA A 79 -1.41 5.85 -1.87
C ALA A 79 -0.52 6.34 -3.02
N VAL A 80 0.34 5.45 -3.50
CA VAL A 80 1.30 5.74 -4.57
C VAL A 80 1.09 4.77 -5.72
N GLU A 81 1.06 5.28 -6.94
CA GLU A 81 1.05 4.50 -8.17
C GLU A 81 2.46 4.39 -8.74
N VAL A 82 2.83 3.19 -9.18
CA VAL A 82 4.05 2.93 -9.95
C VAL A 82 3.62 2.53 -11.36
N TRP A 83 4.07 3.27 -12.37
CA TRP A 83 3.62 3.08 -13.74
C TRP A 83 4.72 3.31 -14.78
N GLY A 84 4.54 2.73 -15.96
CA GLY A 84 5.42 2.89 -17.11
C GLY A 84 6.72 2.09 -17.02
N LYS A 85 7.49 2.17 -18.09
CA LYS A 85 8.77 1.44 -18.23
C LYS A 85 9.86 1.98 -17.33
N GLU A 86 9.77 3.26 -16.98
CA GLU A 86 10.73 3.96 -16.13
C GLU A 86 10.35 3.92 -14.65
N GLU A 87 9.29 3.15 -14.29
CA GLU A 87 8.80 3.03 -12.93
C GLU A 87 8.49 4.40 -12.28
N ASN A 88 7.79 5.25 -13.03
CA ASN A 88 7.38 6.56 -12.56
C ASN A 88 6.48 6.45 -11.34
N LEU A 89 6.62 7.40 -10.41
CA LEU A 89 5.85 7.45 -9.18
C LEU A 89 4.84 8.59 -9.22
N ARG A 90 3.62 8.31 -8.76
CA ARG A 90 2.55 9.31 -8.64
C ARG A 90 1.81 9.17 -7.32
N ASP A 91 1.58 10.29 -6.65
CA ASP A 91 0.74 10.38 -5.46
C ASP A 91 -0.74 10.41 -5.87
N LEU A 92 -1.48 9.36 -5.51
CA LEU A 92 -2.90 9.22 -5.82
C LEU A 92 -3.81 10.05 -4.89
N LEU A 93 -3.27 10.61 -3.81
CA LEU A 93 -4.01 11.41 -2.83
C LEU A 93 -3.66 12.90 -2.89
N SER A 94 -2.82 13.33 -3.82
CA SER A 94 -2.36 14.72 -3.92
C SER A 94 -3.52 15.72 -4.06
N GLU A 95 -4.52 15.43 -4.89
CA GLU A 95 -5.68 16.29 -5.09
C GLU A 95 -6.54 16.43 -3.82
N VAL A 96 -6.70 15.36 -3.07
CA VAL A 96 -7.44 15.37 -1.80
C VAL A 96 -6.66 16.11 -0.72
N ALA A 97 -5.33 16.05 -0.76
CA ALA A 97 -4.45 16.72 0.20
C ALA A 97 -4.44 18.24 0.02
N THR A 98 -4.40 18.71 -1.23
CA THR A 98 -4.23 20.13 -1.57
C THR A 98 -5.54 20.89 -1.79
N GLY A 99 -6.68 20.18 -1.85
CA GLY A 99 -7.98 20.81 -2.07
C GLY A 99 -8.08 21.62 -3.37
N SER A 100 -7.57 21.12 -4.47
CA SER A 100 -7.56 21.72 -5.81
C SER A 100 -6.65 22.96 -5.99
N LEU A 101 -5.90 23.37 -4.99
CA LEU A 101 -4.95 24.48 -5.11
C LEU A 101 -3.55 23.95 -5.40
N GLN A 102 -3.27 23.68 -6.66
CA GLN A 102 -1.90 23.48 -7.15
C GLN A 102 -1.25 24.85 -7.39
N ASP A 103 -0.80 25.49 -6.33
CA ASP A 103 0.18 26.57 -6.42
C ASP A 103 1.49 26.07 -5.82
N GLY A 104 2.45 25.79 -6.68
CA GLY A 104 3.81 25.45 -6.31
C GLY A 104 4.27 24.09 -6.87
N GLN A 105 5.43 24.11 -7.49
CA GLN A 105 6.11 22.92 -8.00
C GLN A 105 6.53 22.00 -6.84
N SER A 106 5.63 21.12 -6.41
CA SER A 106 6.05 20.00 -5.55
C SER A 106 6.97 19.09 -6.37
N PRO A 107 8.11 18.65 -5.82
CA PRO A 107 9.04 17.76 -6.54
C PRO A 107 8.44 16.38 -6.89
N GLY A 108 7.17 16.13 -6.54
CA GLY A 108 6.54 14.83 -6.73
C GLY A 108 7.04 13.78 -5.74
N VAL A 109 6.54 12.55 -5.88
CA VAL A 109 7.00 11.41 -5.07
C VAL A 109 8.31 10.88 -5.65
N TYR A 110 9.27 10.59 -4.80
CA TYR A 110 10.56 10.03 -5.20
C TYR A 110 11.08 9.00 -4.20
N LEU A 111 12.04 8.18 -4.64
CA LEU A 111 12.75 7.24 -3.77
C LEU A 111 14.02 7.90 -3.23
N CYS A 112 14.24 7.73 -1.94
CA CYS A 112 15.44 8.19 -1.24
C CYS A 112 16.06 7.02 -0.46
N GLU A 113 17.36 6.84 -0.53
CA GLU A 113 18.07 5.84 0.25
C GLU A 113 18.41 6.41 1.64
N ASP A 114 17.78 5.85 2.66
CA ASP A 114 18.08 6.14 4.05
C ASP A 114 19.17 5.18 4.55
N PRO A 115 20.24 5.66 5.21
CA PRO A 115 21.33 4.80 5.65
C PRO A 115 20.95 3.71 6.67
N ILE A 116 19.85 3.91 7.39
CA ILE A 116 19.36 3.00 8.43
C ILE A 116 18.20 2.15 7.95
N CYS A 117 17.24 2.79 7.26
CA CYS A 117 15.98 2.16 6.85
C CYS A 117 15.98 1.66 5.39
N GLY A 118 17.06 1.87 4.63
CA GLY A 118 17.14 1.54 3.20
C GLY A 118 16.28 2.46 2.34
N MET A 119 15.81 1.95 1.20
CA MET A 119 15.00 2.74 0.25
C MET A 119 13.67 3.13 0.85
N GLN A 120 13.36 4.42 0.84
CA GLN A 120 12.12 5.00 1.35
C GLN A 120 11.43 5.86 0.29
N LEU A 121 10.10 5.79 0.24
CA LEU A 121 9.28 6.75 -0.50
C LEU A 121 9.25 8.07 0.27
N GLN A 122 9.47 9.17 -0.44
CA GLN A 122 9.46 10.51 0.10
C GLN A 122 8.47 11.40 -0.66
N ASN A 123 7.96 12.41 0.05
CA ASN A 123 7.08 13.44 -0.47
C ASN A 123 5.69 12.96 -0.93
N GLN A 124 5.26 11.76 -0.54
CA GLN A 124 3.87 11.34 -0.71
C GLN A 124 2.96 12.01 0.34
N SER A 125 1.71 12.25 -0.04
CA SER A 125 0.69 12.71 0.91
C SER A 125 0.40 11.64 1.96
N GLU A 126 0.43 12.01 3.23
CA GLU A 126 0.01 11.18 4.36
C GLU A 126 -1.18 11.83 5.05
N LEU A 127 -2.40 11.36 4.76
CA LEU A 127 -3.64 11.96 5.22
C LEU A 127 -4.16 11.28 6.47
N ARG A 128 -4.52 12.04 7.50
CA ARG A 128 -5.05 11.50 8.74
C ARG A 128 -6.43 10.87 8.54
N ALA A 129 -6.57 9.60 8.94
CA ALA A 129 -7.82 8.86 8.95
C ALA A 129 -8.20 8.50 10.40
N PRO A 130 -9.07 9.27 11.05
CA PRO A 130 -9.48 9.01 12.43
C PRO A 130 -10.42 7.79 12.56
N THR A 131 -11.07 7.39 11.48
CA THR A 131 -12.04 6.28 11.43
C THR A 131 -11.82 5.39 10.20
N ALA A 132 -12.40 4.18 10.23
CA ALA A 132 -12.36 3.26 9.10
C ALA A 132 -13.04 3.84 7.85
N GLU A 133 -14.16 4.57 8.03
CA GLU A 133 -14.88 5.21 6.93
C GLU A 133 -14.03 6.28 6.24
N LYS A 134 -13.25 7.05 7.02
CA LYS A 134 -12.35 8.04 6.43
C LYS A 134 -11.19 7.38 5.68
N ALA A 135 -10.68 6.27 6.17
CA ALA A 135 -9.68 5.47 5.46
C ALA A 135 -10.24 4.86 4.18
N ALA A 136 -11.49 4.35 4.20
CA ALA A 136 -12.19 3.86 3.01
C ALA A 136 -12.41 4.98 1.98
N PHE A 137 -12.79 6.17 2.41
CA PHE A 137 -12.91 7.34 1.53
C PHE A 137 -11.58 7.65 0.81
N PHE A 138 -10.44 7.56 1.50
CA PHE A 138 -9.14 7.76 0.86
C PHE A 138 -8.78 6.62 -0.11
N LEU A 139 -9.21 5.39 0.18
CA LEU A 139 -9.07 4.29 -0.78
C LEU A 139 -9.86 4.55 -2.05
N ASP A 140 -11.13 4.97 -1.93
CA ASP A 140 -11.99 5.30 -3.08
C ASP A 140 -11.40 6.44 -3.91
N ALA A 141 -10.90 7.48 -3.25
CA ALA A 141 -10.22 8.60 -3.92
C ALA A 141 -8.96 8.14 -4.69
N ALA A 142 -8.13 7.26 -4.09
CA ALA A 142 -6.96 6.71 -4.74
C ALA A 142 -7.33 5.85 -5.97
N ILE A 143 -8.36 5.02 -5.86
CA ILE A 143 -8.87 4.19 -6.96
C ILE A 143 -9.42 5.09 -8.09
N ALA A 144 -10.18 6.13 -7.76
CA ALA A 144 -10.72 7.08 -8.74
C ALA A 144 -9.59 7.81 -9.47
N SER A 145 -8.59 8.32 -8.76
CA SER A 145 -7.41 8.98 -9.33
C SER A 145 -6.62 8.04 -10.25
N ARG A 146 -6.44 6.76 -9.86
CA ARG A 146 -5.79 5.75 -10.70
C ARG A 146 -6.57 5.47 -11.97
N ARG A 147 -7.90 5.33 -11.88
CA ARG A 147 -8.79 5.09 -13.04
C ARG A 147 -8.79 6.27 -14.03
N SER A 148 -8.81 7.50 -13.53
CA SER A 148 -8.74 8.71 -14.37
C SER A 148 -7.46 8.71 -15.20
N SER A 149 -6.29 8.48 -14.59
CA SER A 149 -5.02 8.42 -15.33
C SER A 149 -4.97 7.31 -16.38
N GLN A 150 -5.63 6.17 -16.13
CA GLN A 150 -5.70 5.06 -17.07
C GLN A 150 -6.60 5.35 -18.28
N GLN A 151 -7.60 6.22 -18.13
CA GLN A 151 -8.50 6.63 -19.22
C GLN A 151 -7.89 7.68 -20.15
N ASP A 152 -7.12 8.61 -19.58
CA ASP A 152 -6.51 9.72 -20.30
C ASP A 152 -5.26 9.31 -21.11
N CYS A 153 -4.72 8.12 -20.87
CA CYS A 153 -3.53 7.64 -21.53
C CYS A 153 -3.83 6.60 -22.60
N HIS A 154 -3.37 6.87 -23.82
CA HIS A 154 -3.41 5.92 -24.94
C HIS A 154 -2.38 4.80 -24.79
N GLU A 155 -1.48 4.88 -23.82
CA GLU A 155 -0.40 3.91 -23.60
C GLU A 155 -0.88 2.74 -22.72
N GLU A 156 -0.63 1.52 -23.19
CA GLU A 156 -0.92 0.28 -22.42
C GLU A 156 -0.17 0.22 -21.08
N ASP A 157 0.88 1.00 -20.93
CA ASP A 157 1.74 1.04 -19.74
C ASP A 157 0.99 1.55 -18.49
N HIS A 158 0.03 2.48 -18.66
CA HIS A 158 -0.82 2.95 -17.55
C HIS A 158 -1.89 1.93 -17.13
N LYS A 159 -2.34 1.09 -18.05
CA LYS A 159 -3.37 0.08 -17.74
C LYS A 159 -2.87 -1.01 -16.80
N ASN A 160 -1.56 -1.13 -16.62
CA ASN A 160 -0.93 -2.18 -15.85
C ASN A 160 -0.04 -1.65 -14.72
N SER A 161 -0.44 -0.56 -14.10
CA SER A 161 0.28 0.05 -12.98
C SER A 161 0.14 -0.75 -11.68
N HIS A 162 1.06 -0.51 -10.74
CA HIS A 162 0.95 -0.98 -9.36
C HIS A 162 0.37 0.13 -8.47
N MET A 163 -0.47 -0.23 -7.51
CA MET A 163 -0.94 0.69 -6.47
C MET A 163 -0.45 0.22 -5.10
N LEU A 164 0.30 1.08 -4.42
CA LEU A 164 0.77 0.89 -3.06
C LEU A 164 -0.13 1.70 -2.11
N PHE A 165 -1.06 1.03 -1.45
CA PHE A 165 -1.90 1.64 -0.42
C PHE A 165 -1.32 1.32 0.94
N THR A 166 -0.96 2.35 1.72
CA THR A 166 -0.26 2.17 2.99
C THR A 166 -1.01 2.82 4.13
N LEU A 167 -1.24 2.05 5.19
CA LEU A 167 -1.70 2.55 6.47
C LEU A 167 -0.48 2.73 7.39
N HIS A 168 -0.24 3.96 7.82
CA HIS A 168 0.80 4.32 8.77
C HIS A 168 0.17 4.43 10.15
N ILE A 169 0.60 3.58 11.08
CA ILE A 169 0.06 3.50 12.43
C ILE A 169 1.09 4.07 13.42
N TYR A 170 0.73 5.13 14.09
CA TYR A 170 1.50 5.74 15.15
C TYR A 170 0.86 5.39 16.48
N GLN A 171 1.61 4.74 17.36
CA GLN A 171 1.16 4.34 18.69
C GLN A 171 1.91 5.13 19.75
N TYR A 172 1.20 5.70 20.72
CA TYR A 172 1.73 6.44 21.83
C TYR A 172 1.28 5.80 23.14
N ARG A 173 2.24 5.50 24.03
CA ARG A 173 1.98 4.99 25.37
C ARG A 173 2.54 6.00 26.38
N MET A 174 1.76 6.26 27.42
CA MET A 174 2.26 6.98 28.59
C MET A 174 3.01 5.99 29.47
N GLU A 175 4.29 6.24 29.70
CA GLU A 175 5.06 5.45 30.68
C GLU A 175 4.54 5.72 32.09
N LYS A 176 4.22 4.64 32.82
CA LYS A 176 3.77 4.71 34.21
C LYS A 176 4.87 5.08 35.19
N SER A 177 6.13 5.15 34.74
CA SER A 177 7.25 5.57 35.58
C SER A 177 7.22 7.09 35.74
N GLY A 178 7.15 7.59 36.94
CA GLY A 178 6.91 8.97 37.38
C GLY A 178 7.80 10.10 36.84
N LYS A 179 8.41 9.93 35.68
CA LYS A 179 9.16 10.95 34.91
C LYS A 179 8.45 11.39 33.63
N GLY A 180 7.17 10.99 33.40
CA GLY A 180 6.34 11.58 32.37
C GLY A 180 6.84 11.43 30.91
N GLY A 181 7.51 10.33 30.57
CA GLY A 181 7.93 10.04 29.19
C GLY A 181 6.77 9.49 28.33
N MET A 182 6.61 9.96 27.10
CA MET A 182 5.82 9.32 26.08
C MET A 182 6.71 8.40 25.24
N SER A 183 6.45 7.09 25.30
CA SER A 183 7.06 6.13 24.37
C SER A 183 6.16 6.02 23.13
N GLY A 184 6.73 6.21 21.95
CA GLY A 184 6.01 6.13 20.68
C GLY A 184 6.60 5.07 19.75
N GLY A 185 5.75 4.40 19.00
CA GLY A 185 6.12 3.46 17.93
C GLY A 185 5.42 3.78 16.64
N ARG A 186 6.04 3.41 15.52
CA ARG A 186 5.47 3.48 14.18
C ARG A 186 5.48 2.10 13.55
N SER A 187 4.39 1.72 12.93
CA SER A 187 4.30 0.56 12.05
C SER A 187 3.55 0.90 10.78
N ARG A 188 3.75 0.12 9.73
CA ARG A 188 3.14 0.32 8.42
C ARG A 188 2.51 -0.98 7.95
N LEU A 189 1.30 -0.87 7.40
CA LEU A 189 0.65 -1.95 6.65
C LEU A 189 0.58 -1.56 5.19
N HIS A 190 1.39 -2.22 4.36
CA HIS A 190 1.37 -2.06 2.92
C HIS A 190 0.40 -3.06 2.30
N LEU A 191 -0.59 -2.56 1.57
CA LEU A 191 -1.58 -3.34 0.84
C LEU A 191 -1.43 -2.99 -0.64
N ILE A 192 -0.93 -3.95 -1.44
CA ILE A 192 -0.44 -3.64 -2.78
C ILE A 192 -1.26 -4.39 -3.83
N ASP A 193 -1.90 -3.64 -4.71
CA ASP A 193 -2.51 -4.16 -5.94
C ASP A 193 -1.49 -4.10 -7.08
N LEU A 194 -0.85 -5.23 -7.34
CA LEU A 194 0.18 -5.36 -8.37
C LEU A 194 -0.44 -5.42 -9.77
N GLY A 195 0.22 -4.76 -10.72
CA GLY A 195 -0.04 -4.95 -12.14
C GLY A 195 0.22 -6.39 -12.58
N SER A 196 -0.13 -6.69 -13.81
CA SER A 196 -0.10 -8.06 -14.36
C SER A 196 1.28 -8.47 -14.87
N CYS A 197 1.60 -9.76 -14.74
CA CYS A 197 2.81 -10.38 -15.29
C CYS A 197 2.68 -10.74 -16.78
N VAL A 198 1.98 -9.96 -17.59
CA VAL A 198 1.85 -10.29 -19.02
C VAL A 198 3.08 -9.85 -19.77
N LYS A 199 3.81 -10.82 -20.35
CA LYS A 199 4.65 -10.53 -21.51
C LYS A 199 3.70 -10.26 -22.68
N PRO A 200 3.78 -9.12 -23.38
CA PRO A 200 3.08 -8.99 -24.63
C PRO A 200 3.57 -10.09 -25.56
N LEU A 201 2.65 -10.90 -26.08
CA LEU A 201 2.90 -11.92 -27.11
C LEU A 201 3.19 -11.27 -28.46
N SER A 202 3.83 -10.11 -28.49
CA SER A 202 4.26 -9.48 -29.74
C SER A 202 5.55 -10.14 -30.19
N LYS A 203 5.54 -10.61 -31.42
CA LYS A 203 6.67 -11.26 -32.12
C LYS A 203 7.91 -10.37 -32.32
N ASN A 204 7.88 -9.14 -31.88
CA ASN A 204 8.99 -8.20 -31.97
C ASN A 204 9.72 -8.11 -30.63
N ARG A 205 10.92 -8.62 -30.62
CA ARG A 205 11.84 -8.81 -29.47
C ARG A 205 12.34 -7.51 -28.79
N GLU A 206 11.87 -6.33 -29.12
CA GLU A 206 12.49 -5.06 -28.70
C GLU A 206 11.70 -4.22 -27.69
N GLY A 207 10.63 -4.74 -27.13
CA GLY A 207 9.78 -4.01 -26.18
C GLY A 207 9.35 -4.82 -24.96
N GLY A 208 10.32 -5.37 -24.20
CA GLY A 208 10.00 -5.94 -22.89
C GLY A 208 9.48 -4.82 -21.97
N SER A 209 8.21 -4.86 -21.53
CA SER A 209 7.68 -3.87 -20.61
C SER A 209 8.48 -3.87 -19.30
N GLY A 210 8.93 -2.71 -18.82
CA GLY A 210 9.68 -2.56 -17.58
C GLY A 210 8.98 -3.17 -16.36
N LEU A 211 7.63 -3.14 -16.34
CA LEU A 211 6.80 -3.79 -15.32
C LEU A 211 7.01 -5.30 -15.21
N CYS A 212 7.33 -5.98 -16.32
CA CYS A 212 7.63 -7.41 -16.27
C CYS A 212 8.99 -7.70 -15.61
N LEU A 213 9.94 -6.79 -15.71
CA LEU A 213 11.24 -6.89 -15.06
C LEU A 213 11.12 -6.65 -13.55
N SER A 214 10.34 -5.66 -13.13
CA SER A 214 10.11 -5.36 -11.70
C SER A 214 9.40 -6.51 -10.98
N LEU A 215 8.44 -7.18 -11.65
CA LEU A 215 7.77 -8.36 -11.08
C LEU A 215 8.71 -9.58 -11.00
N SER A 216 9.65 -9.73 -11.94
CA SER A 216 10.68 -10.77 -11.86
C SER A 216 11.66 -10.49 -10.72
N ALA A 217 12.06 -9.24 -10.52
CA ALA A 217 12.89 -8.83 -9.39
C ALA A 217 12.20 -9.11 -8.05
N LEU A 218 10.91 -8.75 -7.93
CA LEU A 218 10.10 -9.07 -6.76
C LEU A 218 10.05 -10.59 -6.48
N GLY A 219 9.89 -11.41 -7.51
CA GLY A 219 9.92 -12.88 -7.39
C GLY A 219 11.25 -13.39 -6.83
N ASN A 220 12.38 -12.85 -7.27
CA ASN A 220 13.70 -13.18 -6.76
C ASN A 220 13.89 -12.78 -5.29
N VAL A 221 13.38 -11.61 -4.89
CA VAL A 221 13.38 -11.17 -3.48
C VAL A 221 12.58 -12.13 -2.62
N ILE A 222 11.37 -12.51 -3.04
CA ILE A 222 10.52 -13.46 -2.30
C ILE A 222 11.21 -14.81 -2.16
N LEU A 223 11.78 -15.36 -3.23
CA LEU A 223 12.52 -16.61 -3.19
C LEU A 223 13.71 -16.55 -2.24
N ALA A 224 14.47 -15.46 -2.26
CA ALA A 224 15.60 -15.26 -1.36
C ALA A 224 15.16 -15.21 0.12
N LEU A 225 14.06 -14.53 0.42
CA LEU A 225 13.47 -14.46 1.76
C LEU A 225 12.98 -15.83 2.24
N VAL A 226 12.23 -16.57 1.41
CA VAL A 226 11.69 -17.89 1.75
C VAL A 226 12.83 -18.91 1.98
N ASN A 227 13.89 -18.83 1.20
CA ASN A 227 15.04 -19.73 1.31
C ASN A 227 16.02 -19.32 2.43
N GLY A 228 15.75 -18.25 3.16
CA GLY A 228 16.64 -17.74 4.21
C GLY A 228 18.03 -17.34 3.69
N SER A 229 18.10 -16.82 2.46
CA SER A 229 19.35 -16.40 1.83
C SER A 229 20.00 -15.27 2.62
N LYS A 230 21.32 -15.33 2.80
CA LYS A 230 22.09 -14.26 3.47
C LYS A 230 22.07 -12.93 2.70
N HIS A 231 21.93 -13.02 1.38
CA HIS A 231 21.83 -11.86 0.50
C HIS A 231 20.47 -11.82 -0.16
N ILE A 232 19.75 -10.72 0.00
CA ILE A 232 18.44 -10.49 -0.61
C ILE A 232 18.61 -9.42 -1.68
N PRO A 233 18.24 -9.70 -2.95
CA PRO A 233 18.47 -8.79 -4.06
C PRO A 233 17.38 -7.70 -4.10
N TYR A 234 17.50 -6.69 -3.24
CA TYR A 234 16.58 -5.53 -3.21
C TYR A 234 16.84 -4.52 -4.35
N LYS A 235 17.95 -4.67 -5.07
CA LYS A 235 18.35 -3.82 -6.22
C LYS A 235 18.56 -4.67 -7.47
#